data_a17b8f503425073cd9895dff781a766e
#
_entry.id   a17b8f503425073cd9895dff781a766e
#
_cell.length_a   1.000
_cell.length_b   1.000
_cell.length_c   1.000
_cell.angle_alpha   90.00
_cell.angle_beta   90.00
_cell.angle_gamma   90.00
#
_symmetry.space_group_name_H-M   'P 1'
#
loop_
_entity.id
_entity.type
_entity.pdbx_description
1 polymer ?
#
loop_
_entity_poly.entity_id
_entity_poly.type
_entity_poly.pdbx_seq_one_letter_code
_entity_poly.pdbx_strand_id
1 'polypeptide(L)'
;MFKNLRTQLLASIIAALILMLLSIWAITREYMIFAVCILVLVCFYMIYLLFWFWKNISEPIERLTGFAAQIASGSYGSKLEERSDNEIGNLTDAINNMSEKVALAEKARTDFISQVSHELRTPLTAITGWSETIAYDPAVQGDSLRGIHIISKEAERLTGMVTELLEFTRIQDGRFNLRIETVDIAEELEDAIFTYGKLMKQAGMDVHYDPPAKELPLIPGDPERLKQVFLNLLDNAMIHGGDGKMIDVSLGRDGNNVKVVFRDYGNGIPEAELPHVKEKFYKGSSKNRGTGIGLAVCDEIITRHKGRMEIRNADGGGCMVILYLPIRAS
;
A
#
# COMPACT_ATOMS: atom_id res chain seq x y z
N MET A 1 -28.64 11.08 38.10
CA MET A 1 -27.21 11.11 38.43
C MET A 1 -26.45 11.52 37.18
N PHE A 2 -25.54 12.46 37.25
CA PHE A 2 -24.99 13.22 36.11
C PHE A 2 -24.45 12.33 34.98
N LYS A 3 -25.11 12.31 33.82
CA LYS A 3 -24.66 11.56 32.61
C LYS A 3 -23.53 12.27 31.87
N ASN A 4 -23.39 13.58 32.00
CA ASN A 4 -22.44 14.39 31.23
C ASN A 4 -21.13 14.57 32.01
N LEU A 5 -20.01 14.31 31.34
CA LEU A 5 -18.66 14.46 31.85
C LEU A 5 -18.40 15.89 32.36
N ARG A 6 -18.92 16.89 31.64
CA ARG A 6 -18.85 18.32 32.01
C ARG A 6 -19.50 18.60 33.38
N THR A 7 -20.67 18.01 33.64
CA THR A 7 -21.37 18.22 34.92
C THR A 7 -20.70 17.51 36.08
N GLN A 8 -20.09 16.34 35.87
CA GLN A 8 -19.27 15.62 36.83
C GLN A 8 -18.02 16.41 37.20
N LEU A 9 -17.34 16.96 36.21
CA LEU A 9 -16.12 17.75 36.37
C LEU A 9 -16.42 19.07 37.13
N LEU A 10 -17.49 19.78 36.76
CA LEU A 10 -17.94 20.97 37.45
C LEU A 10 -18.31 20.69 38.92
N ALA A 11 -19.05 19.64 39.18
CA ALA A 11 -19.43 19.27 40.55
C ALA A 11 -18.19 18.93 41.41
N SER A 12 -17.20 18.27 40.85
CA SER A 12 -15.96 17.92 41.53
C SER A 12 -15.08 19.13 41.83
N ILE A 13 -14.99 20.10 40.92
CA ILE A 13 -14.28 21.37 41.12
C ILE A 13 -14.96 22.19 42.22
N ILE A 14 -16.29 22.28 42.21
CA ILE A 14 -17.06 22.99 43.23
C ILE A 14 -16.83 22.36 44.60
N ALA A 15 -16.84 21.01 44.71
CA ALA A 15 -16.57 20.31 45.96
C ALA A 15 -15.14 20.61 46.49
N ALA A 16 -14.13 20.61 45.61
CA ALA A 16 -12.77 20.97 46.00
C ALA A 16 -12.66 22.42 46.49
N LEU A 17 -13.33 23.36 45.85
CA LEU A 17 -13.37 24.79 46.28
C LEU A 17 -14.05 24.94 47.67
N ILE A 18 -15.15 24.23 47.94
CA ILE A 18 -15.84 24.26 49.21
C ILE A 18 -14.91 23.73 50.33
N LEU A 19 -14.21 22.61 50.11
CA LEU A 19 -13.27 22.04 51.07
C LEU A 19 -12.10 23.02 51.33
N MET A 20 -11.59 23.70 50.31
CA MET A 20 -10.55 24.71 50.44
C MET A 20 -11.02 25.91 51.28
N LEU A 21 -12.22 26.42 51.03
CA LEU A 21 -12.81 27.51 51.81
C LEU A 21 -13.04 27.13 53.28
N LEU A 22 -13.47 25.88 53.55
CA LEU A 22 -13.60 25.34 54.89
C LEU A 22 -12.25 25.26 55.64
N SER A 23 -11.18 24.89 54.91
CA SER A 23 -9.82 24.86 55.50
C SER A 23 -9.34 26.26 55.89
N ILE A 24 -9.57 27.28 55.06
CA ILE A 24 -9.22 28.67 55.32
C ILE A 24 -10.04 29.20 56.55
N TRP A 25 -11.34 28.89 56.59
CA TRP A 25 -12.20 29.27 57.73
C TRP A 25 -11.73 28.64 59.04
N ALA A 26 -11.32 27.35 59.04
CA ALA A 26 -10.79 26.66 60.21
C ALA A 26 -9.48 27.28 60.73
N ILE A 27 -8.58 27.70 59.81
CA ILE A 27 -7.33 28.39 60.16
C ILE A 27 -7.63 29.73 60.86
N THR A 28 -8.57 30.51 60.35
CA THR A 28 -8.92 31.86 60.91
C THR A 28 -9.60 31.75 62.27
N ARG A 29 -10.12 30.58 62.65
CA ARG A 29 -10.74 30.32 63.96
C ARG A 29 -9.83 29.56 64.93
N GLU A 30 -8.52 29.45 64.65
CA GLU A 30 -7.50 28.79 65.50
C GLU A 30 -7.70 27.26 65.66
N TYR A 31 -8.52 26.62 64.84
CA TYR A 31 -8.70 25.15 64.82
C TYR A 31 -7.63 24.44 63.98
N MET A 32 -6.37 24.56 64.37
CA MET A 32 -5.20 24.14 63.60
C MET A 32 -5.23 22.65 63.20
N ILE A 33 -5.56 21.76 64.16
CA ILE A 33 -5.61 20.30 63.90
C ILE A 33 -6.69 19.98 62.87
N PHE A 34 -7.85 20.62 62.95
CA PHE A 34 -8.97 20.42 62.05
C PHE A 34 -8.63 20.94 60.61
N ALA A 35 -7.94 22.05 60.54
CA ALA A 35 -7.46 22.60 59.26
C ALA A 35 -6.47 21.68 58.56
N VAL A 36 -5.52 21.08 59.30
CA VAL A 36 -4.58 20.08 58.77
C VAL A 36 -5.31 18.84 58.25
N CYS A 37 -6.30 18.32 58.99
CA CYS A 37 -7.11 17.20 58.53
C CYS A 37 -7.85 17.50 57.20
N ILE A 38 -8.43 18.70 57.08
CA ILE A 38 -9.10 19.11 55.84
C ILE A 38 -8.08 19.20 54.69
N LEU A 39 -6.91 19.78 54.93
CA LEU A 39 -5.85 19.90 53.89
C LEU A 39 -5.43 18.51 53.37
N VAL A 40 -5.22 17.54 54.28
CA VAL A 40 -4.90 16.16 53.88
C VAL A 40 -6.03 15.55 53.03
N LEU A 41 -7.30 15.77 53.46
CA LEU A 41 -8.47 15.32 52.68
C LEU A 41 -8.52 15.95 51.27
N VAL A 42 -8.21 17.25 51.15
CA VAL A 42 -8.13 17.94 49.87
C VAL A 42 -7.03 17.34 48.99
N CYS A 43 -5.85 17.01 49.55
CA CYS A 43 -4.79 16.37 48.82
C CYS A 43 -5.20 14.98 48.25
N PHE A 44 -5.82 14.13 49.08
CA PHE A 44 -6.34 12.85 48.62
C PHE A 44 -7.43 13.00 47.57
N TYR A 45 -8.32 13.98 47.73
CA TYR A 45 -9.34 14.27 46.73
C TYR A 45 -8.77 14.75 45.40
N MET A 46 -7.72 15.58 45.41
CA MET A 46 -7.02 16.02 44.20
C MET A 46 -6.33 14.84 43.46
N ILE A 47 -5.69 13.94 44.23
CA ILE A 47 -5.09 12.72 43.65
C ILE A 47 -6.17 11.85 43.00
N TYR A 48 -7.32 11.68 43.70
CA TYR A 48 -8.47 10.96 43.14
C TYR A 48 -8.98 11.61 41.84
N LEU A 49 -9.10 12.95 41.81
CA LEU A 49 -9.52 13.68 40.59
C LEU A 49 -8.56 13.51 39.42
N LEU A 50 -7.25 13.57 39.69
CA LEU A 50 -6.23 13.34 38.65
C LEU A 50 -6.34 11.93 38.07
N PHE A 51 -6.49 10.92 38.94
CA PHE A 51 -6.68 9.52 38.51
C PHE A 51 -7.99 9.34 37.72
N TRP A 52 -9.08 9.93 38.22
CA TRP A 52 -10.38 9.90 37.55
C TRP A 52 -10.33 10.58 36.17
N PHE A 53 -9.70 11.75 36.09
CA PHE A 53 -9.51 12.47 34.81
C PHE A 53 -8.70 11.65 33.81
N TRP A 54 -7.60 11.08 34.27
CA TRP A 54 -6.76 10.23 33.42
C TRP A 54 -7.54 9.04 32.87
N LYS A 55 -8.24 8.32 33.73
CA LYS A 55 -8.98 7.10 33.35
C LYS A 55 -10.21 7.37 32.50
N ASN A 56 -10.96 8.45 32.74
CA ASN A 56 -12.26 8.68 32.10
C ASN A 56 -12.17 9.67 30.92
N ILE A 57 -11.04 10.37 30.75
CA ILE A 57 -10.86 11.36 29.68
C ILE A 57 -9.59 11.09 28.87
N SER A 58 -8.41 11.08 29.51
CA SER A 58 -7.15 11.02 28.78
C SER A 58 -6.95 9.68 28.07
N GLU A 59 -7.12 8.57 28.77
CA GLU A 59 -6.94 7.23 28.21
C GLU A 59 -7.91 6.93 27.05
N PRO A 60 -9.24 7.21 27.15
CA PRO A 60 -10.14 7.04 26.01
C PRO A 60 -9.80 7.92 24.80
N ILE A 61 -9.40 9.18 25.03
CA ILE A 61 -9.00 10.08 23.93
C ILE A 61 -7.75 9.55 23.21
N GLU A 62 -6.76 9.04 23.94
CA GLU A 62 -5.56 8.45 23.36
C GLU A 62 -5.90 7.22 22.52
N ARG A 63 -6.79 6.34 23.01
CA ARG A 63 -7.29 5.19 22.23
C ARG A 63 -8.03 5.62 20.96
N LEU A 64 -8.91 6.64 21.06
CA LEU A 64 -9.62 7.19 19.91
C LEU A 64 -8.66 7.80 18.87
N THR A 65 -7.62 8.50 19.34
CA THR A 65 -6.59 9.07 18.46
C THR A 65 -5.81 7.97 17.72
N GLY A 66 -5.40 6.91 18.46
CA GLY A 66 -4.75 5.75 17.85
C GLY A 66 -5.64 5.04 16.82
N PHE A 67 -6.93 4.90 17.13
CA PHE A 67 -7.90 4.30 16.22
C PHE A 67 -8.14 5.16 14.96
N ALA A 68 -8.25 6.47 15.11
CA ALA A 68 -8.35 7.40 13.98
C ALA A 68 -7.10 7.34 13.08
N ALA A 69 -5.90 7.19 13.66
CA ALA A 69 -4.67 6.99 12.90
C ALA A 69 -4.65 5.66 12.14
N GLN A 70 -5.20 4.58 12.70
CA GLN A 70 -5.38 3.30 12.00
C GLN A 70 -6.32 3.44 10.80
N ILE A 71 -7.45 4.14 10.97
CA ILE A 71 -8.37 4.44 9.86
C ILE A 71 -7.63 5.24 8.77
N ALA A 72 -6.86 6.26 9.15
CA ALA A 72 -6.10 7.07 8.21
C ALA A 72 -5.02 6.27 7.43
N SER A 73 -4.46 5.21 8.03
CA SER A 73 -3.49 4.30 7.39
C SER A 73 -4.13 3.20 6.53
N GLY A 74 -5.48 3.21 6.38
CA GLY A 74 -6.18 2.26 5.52
C GLY A 74 -6.75 1.03 6.23
N SER A 75 -6.69 0.95 7.55
CA SER A 75 -7.29 -0.15 8.32
C SER A 75 -8.74 0.18 8.67
N TYR A 76 -9.64 -0.11 7.75
CA TYR A 76 -11.08 0.17 7.90
C TYR A 76 -11.86 -1.02 8.46
N GLY A 77 -13.05 -0.73 9.07
CA GLY A 77 -14.04 -1.73 9.46
C GLY A 77 -13.83 -2.35 10.85
N SER A 78 -12.74 -2.05 11.54
CA SER A 78 -12.62 -2.35 12.97
C SER A 78 -13.49 -1.41 13.80
N LYS A 79 -13.95 -1.88 14.97
CA LYS A 79 -14.76 -1.08 15.92
C LYS A 79 -14.02 -0.96 17.23
N LEU A 80 -14.01 0.23 17.81
CA LEU A 80 -13.54 0.45 19.15
C LEU A 80 -14.69 0.17 20.11
N GLU A 81 -14.51 -0.81 21.01
CA GLU A 81 -15.48 -1.13 22.06
C GLU A 81 -15.26 -0.21 23.29
N GLU A 82 -15.77 0.99 23.21
CA GLU A 82 -15.81 1.91 24.36
C GLU A 82 -17.27 2.04 24.82
N ARG A 83 -17.59 1.45 25.97
CA ARG A 83 -18.94 1.51 26.55
C ARG A 83 -19.01 2.65 27.56
N SER A 84 -19.20 3.85 27.08
CA SER A 84 -19.38 5.04 27.91
C SER A 84 -20.65 5.77 27.51
N ASP A 85 -21.54 6.01 28.50
CA ASP A 85 -22.82 6.74 28.31
C ASP A 85 -22.62 8.26 28.41
N ASN A 86 -21.49 8.79 27.94
CA ASN A 86 -21.11 10.19 28.00
C ASN A 86 -20.67 10.73 26.63
N GLU A 87 -20.13 11.95 26.59
CA GLU A 87 -19.64 12.60 25.38
C GLU A 87 -18.54 11.82 24.65
N ILE A 88 -17.72 11.07 25.40
CA ILE A 88 -16.68 10.18 24.83
C ILE A 88 -17.33 9.00 24.11
N GLY A 89 -18.38 8.40 24.70
CA GLY A 89 -19.14 7.34 24.05
C GLY A 89 -19.76 7.81 22.73
N ASN A 90 -20.39 9.00 22.73
CA ASN A 90 -20.94 9.59 21.51
C ASN A 90 -19.86 9.82 20.44
N LEU A 91 -18.67 10.27 20.83
CA LEU A 91 -17.54 10.44 19.91
C LEU A 91 -17.04 9.10 19.38
N THR A 92 -16.99 8.07 20.22
CA THR A 92 -16.63 6.70 19.82
C THR A 92 -17.61 6.17 18.77
N ASP A 93 -18.90 6.33 18.99
CA ASP A 93 -19.94 5.91 18.05
C ASP A 93 -19.83 6.67 16.71
N ALA A 94 -19.56 7.96 16.76
CA ALA A 94 -19.36 8.76 15.54
C ALA A 94 -18.14 8.29 14.73
N ILE A 95 -17.01 7.98 15.39
CA ILE A 95 -15.81 7.46 14.73
C ILE A 95 -16.04 6.04 14.21
N ASN A 96 -16.72 5.17 14.95
CA ASN A 96 -17.09 3.83 14.51
C ASN A 96 -17.98 3.88 13.26
N ASN A 97 -18.99 4.75 13.25
CA ASN A 97 -19.88 4.97 12.10
C ASN A 97 -19.09 5.50 10.88
N MET A 98 -18.11 6.40 11.10
CA MET A 98 -17.24 6.88 10.05
C MET A 98 -16.39 5.74 9.48
N SER A 99 -15.75 4.94 10.34
CA SER A 99 -14.94 3.77 9.95
C SER A 99 -15.76 2.78 9.09
N GLU A 100 -16.99 2.48 9.52
CA GLU A 100 -17.89 1.58 8.79
C GLU A 100 -18.30 2.15 7.42
N LYS A 101 -18.65 3.43 7.34
CA LYS A 101 -18.99 4.09 6.07
C LYS A 101 -17.80 4.12 5.10
N VAL A 102 -16.59 4.37 5.59
CA VAL A 102 -15.38 4.34 4.77
C VAL A 102 -15.12 2.93 4.26
N ALA A 103 -15.24 1.91 5.14
CA ALA A 103 -15.09 0.51 4.76
C ALA A 103 -16.10 0.09 3.67
N LEU A 104 -17.36 0.49 3.81
CA LEU A 104 -18.40 0.22 2.80
C LEU A 104 -18.13 0.93 1.48
N ALA A 105 -17.66 2.18 1.51
CA ALA A 105 -17.34 2.95 0.31
C ALA A 105 -16.13 2.33 -0.44
N GLU A 106 -15.08 1.93 0.26
CA GLU A 106 -13.92 1.26 -0.33
C GLU A 106 -14.30 -0.12 -0.90
N LYS A 107 -15.13 -0.88 -0.19
CA LYS A 107 -15.65 -2.15 -0.71
C LYS A 107 -16.47 -1.95 -1.98
N ALA A 108 -17.40 -1.00 -1.98
CA ALA A 108 -18.22 -0.69 -3.16
C ALA A 108 -17.38 -0.25 -4.36
N ARG A 109 -16.33 0.57 -4.11
CA ARG A 109 -15.35 0.98 -5.12
C ARG A 109 -14.64 -0.22 -5.74
N THR A 110 -14.18 -1.16 -4.93
CA THR A 110 -13.48 -2.35 -5.39
C THR A 110 -14.40 -3.30 -6.15
N ASP A 111 -15.61 -3.55 -5.62
CA ASP A 111 -16.61 -4.39 -6.27
C ASP A 111 -16.99 -3.78 -7.64
N PHE A 112 -17.16 -2.45 -7.73
CA PHE A 112 -17.40 -1.74 -8.99
C PHE A 112 -16.27 -1.94 -10.01
N ILE A 113 -15.03 -1.72 -9.61
CA ILE A 113 -13.87 -1.88 -10.50
C ILE A 113 -13.77 -3.34 -10.97
N SER A 114 -13.99 -4.32 -10.08
CA SER A 114 -14.00 -5.74 -10.42
C SER A 114 -15.08 -6.07 -11.45
N GLN A 115 -16.29 -5.57 -11.26
CA GLN A 115 -17.41 -5.78 -12.17
C GLN A 115 -17.16 -5.14 -13.54
N VAL A 116 -16.76 -3.87 -13.59
CA VAL A 116 -16.45 -3.15 -14.83
C VAL A 116 -15.36 -3.88 -15.62
N SER A 117 -14.34 -4.38 -14.93
CA SER A 117 -13.26 -5.11 -15.58
C SER A 117 -13.73 -6.44 -16.19
N HIS A 118 -14.61 -7.17 -15.50
CA HIS A 118 -15.22 -8.37 -16.06
C HIS A 118 -16.08 -8.07 -17.29
N GLU A 119 -16.88 -7.01 -17.22
CA GLU A 119 -17.75 -6.60 -18.32
C GLU A 119 -16.98 -6.03 -19.53
N LEU A 120 -15.78 -5.47 -19.31
CA LEU A 120 -14.91 -5.01 -20.38
C LEU A 120 -14.12 -6.16 -21.04
N ARG A 121 -13.68 -7.15 -20.28
CA ARG A 121 -12.90 -8.29 -20.81
C ARG A 121 -13.67 -9.06 -21.89
N THR A 122 -14.94 -9.34 -21.65
CA THR A 122 -15.78 -10.14 -22.56
C THR A 122 -15.88 -9.54 -23.98
N PRO A 123 -16.29 -8.24 -24.18
CA PRO A 123 -16.32 -7.66 -25.50
C PRO A 123 -14.93 -7.51 -26.13
N LEU A 124 -13.89 -7.23 -25.35
CA LEU A 124 -12.53 -7.14 -25.86
C LEU A 124 -12.04 -8.49 -26.40
N THR A 125 -12.30 -9.60 -25.68
CA THR A 125 -12.00 -10.95 -26.16
C THR A 125 -12.73 -11.27 -27.47
N ALA A 126 -14.00 -10.85 -27.58
CA ALA A 126 -14.76 -11.02 -28.82
C ALA A 126 -14.17 -10.19 -29.99
N ILE A 127 -13.79 -8.92 -29.73
CA ILE A 127 -13.15 -8.05 -30.73
C ILE A 127 -11.82 -8.64 -31.20
N THR A 128 -10.98 -9.13 -30.28
CA THR A 128 -9.71 -9.78 -30.61
C THR A 128 -9.96 -11.03 -31.48
N GLY A 129 -10.84 -11.92 -31.04
CA GLY A 129 -11.11 -13.16 -31.78
C GLY A 129 -11.70 -12.92 -33.17
N TRP A 130 -12.63 -11.97 -33.33
CA TRP A 130 -13.15 -11.61 -34.64
C TRP A 130 -12.09 -10.91 -35.53
N SER A 131 -11.27 -10.06 -34.95
CA SER A 131 -10.18 -9.40 -35.70
C SER A 131 -9.18 -10.43 -36.22
N GLU A 132 -8.81 -11.42 -35.41
CA GLU A 132 -7.96 -12.54 -35.83
C GLU A 132 -8.63 -13.36 -36.96
N THR A 133 -9.91 -13.73 -36.76
CA THR A 133 -10.66 -14.49 -37.77
C THR A 133 -10.71 -13.78 -39.13
N ILE A 134 -10.98 -12.48 -39.14
CA ILE A 134 -11.04 -11.68 -40.34
C ILE A 134 -9.63 -11.49 -40.97
N ALA A 135 -8.59 -11.38 -40.14
CA ALA A 135 -7.21 -11.25 -40.62
C ALA A 135 -6.73 -12.49 -41.37
N TYR A 136 -7.28 -13.67 -41.09
CA TYR A 136 -6.99 -14.92 -41.81
C TYR A 136 -7.83 -15.10 -43.08
N ASP A 137 -8.81 -14.23 -43.37
CA ASP A 137 -9.58 -14.29 -44.62
C ASP A 137 -8.71 -13.84 -45.81
N PRO A 138 -8.45 -14.70 -46.83
CA PRO A 138 -7.65 -14.35 -47.97
C PRO A 138 -8.23 -13.19 -48.80
N ALA A 139 -9.53 -12.89 -48.67
CA ALA A 139 -10.18 -11.76 -49.32
C ALA A 139 -9.80 -10.40 -48.69
N VAL A 140 -9.31 -10.39 -47.47
CA VAL A 140 -8.94 -9.19 -46.75
C VAL A 140 -7.45 -8.89 -46.94
N GLN A 141 -7.14 -7.85 -47.69
CA GLN A 141 -5.77 -7.47 -48.06
C GLN A 141 -5.54 -5.97 -47.90
N GLY A 142 -4.28 -5.55 -47.99
CA GLY A 142 -3.90 -4.14 -48.00
C GLY A 142 -4.25 -3.38 -46.72
N ASP A 143 -4.86 -2.22 -46.85
CA ASP A 143 -5.18 -1.34 -45.75
C ASP A 143 -6.24 -1.92 -44.79
N SER A 144 -7.17 -2.76 -45.29
CA SER A 144 -8.15 -3.45 -44.46
C SER A 144 -7.49 -4.42 -43.51
N LEU A 145 -6.55 -5.24 -43.99
CA LEU A 145 -5.78 -6.16 -43.15
C LEU A 145 -4.95 -5.41 -42.10
N ARG A 146 -4.31 -4.31 -42.52
CA ARG A 146 -3.56 -3.44 -41.57
C ARG A 146 -4.47 -2.84 -40.53
N GLY A 147 -5.69 -2.38 -40.87
CA GLY A 147 -6.68 -1.88 -39.94
C GLY A 147 -7.12 -2.92 -38.93
N ILE A 148 -7.33 -4.16 -39.37
CA ILE A 148 -7.71 -5.27 -38.48
C ILE A 148 -6.60 -5.59 -37.47
N HIS A 149 -5.33 -5.64 -37.92
CA HIS A 149 -4.21 -5.84 -37.00
C HIS A 149 -4.09 -4.71 -35.95
N ILE A 150 -4.41 -3.46 -36.32
CA ILE A 150 -4.45 -2.34 -35.37
C ILE A 150 -5.56 -2.54 -34.34
N ILE A 151 -6.75 -2.98 -34.77
CA ILE A 151 -7.89 -3.25 -33.88
C ILE A 151 -7.55 -4.39 -32.90
N SER A 152 -6.99 -5.50 -33.40
CA SER A 152 -6.55 -6.64 -32.58
C SER A 152 -5.56 -6.19 -31.50
N LYS A 153 -4.51 -5.49 -31.93
CA LYS A 153 -3.47 -4.99 -31.02
C LYS A 153 -4.01 -4.03 -29.96
N GLU A 154 -4.97 -3.17 -30.31
CA GLU A 154 -5.58 -2.25 -29.37
C GLU A 154 -6.52 -2.97 -28.39
N ALA A 155 -7.26 -3.98 -28.85
CA ALA A 155 -8.09 -4.82 -27.98
C ALA A 155 -7.25 -5.64 -26.99
N GLU A 156 -6.14 -6.22 -27.41
CA GLU A 156 -5.17 -6.91 -26.55
C GLU A 156 -4.61 -5.94 -25.48
N ARG A 157 -4.24 -4.73 -25.91
CA ARG A 157 -3.75 -3.68 -25.01
C ARG A 157 -4.78 -3.32 -23.95
N LEU A 158 -6.04 -3.13 -24.32
CA LEU A 158 -7.13 -2.84 -23.40
C LEU A 158 -7.40 -4.00 -22.44
N THR A 159 -7.33 -5.24 -22.93
CA THR A 159 -7.46 -6.45 -22.09
C THR A 159 -6.36 -6.50 -21.02
N GLY A 160 -5.11 -6.19 -21.40
CA GLY A 160 -3.98 -6.07 -20.46
C GLY A 160 -4.24 -5.02 -19.39
N MET A 161 -4.67 -3.81 -19.79
CA MET A 161 -4.99 -2.72 -18.84
C MET A 161 -6.09 -3.08 -17.86
N VAL A 162 -7.15 -3.75 -18.32
CA VAL A 162 -8.27 -4.22 -17.50
C VAL A 162 -7.78 -5.27 -16.49
N THR A 163 -6.91 -6.17 -16.92
CA THR A 163 -6.34 -7.23 -16.07
C THR A 163 -5.45 -6.63 -14.98
N GLU A 164 -4.57 -5.69 -15.33
CA GLU A 164 -3.72 -4.99 -14.35
C GLU A 164 -4.56 -4.19 -13.33
N LEU A 165 -5.64 -3.54 -13.77
CA LEU A 165 -6.55 -2.81 -12.90
C LEU A 165 -7.25 -3.75 -11.90
N LEU A 166 -7.66 -4.95 -12.36
CA LEU A 166 -8.25 -5.98 -11.48
C LEU A 166 -7.25 -6.51 -10.45
N GLU A 167 -6.03 -6.82 -10.87
CA GLU A 167 -4.99 -7.27 -9.95
C GLU A 167 -4.70 -6.22 -8.89
N PHE A 168 -4.59 -4.97 -9.33
CA PHE A 168 -4.39 -3.85 -8.43
C PHE A 168 -5.50 -3.73 -7.37
N THR A 169 -6.78 -3.86 -7.75
CA THR A 169 -7.89 -3.79 -6.79
C THR A 169 -7.88 -4.94 -5.80
N ARG A 170 -7.54 -6.17 -6.24
CA ARG A 170 -7.37 -7.32 -5.34
C ARG A 170 -6.25 -7.11 -4.31
N ILE A 171 -5.18 -6.44 -4.72
CA ILE A 171 -4.06 -6.08 -3.84
C ILE A 171 -4.52 -5.10 -2.75
N GLN A 172 -5.36 -4.11 -3.09
CA GLN A 172 -5.87 -3.10 -2.16
C GLN A 172 -6.82 -3.67 -1.11
N ASP A 173 -7.66 -4.63 -1.48
CA ASP A 173 -8.69 -5.23 -0.60
C ASP A 173 -8.14 -6.10 0.54
N GLY A 174 -6.86 -6.25 0.68
CA GLY A 174 -6.28 -7.20 1.64
C GLY A 174 -6.56 -8.67 1.29
N ARG A 175 -7.27 -8.94 0.18
CA ARG A 175 -7.55 -10.29 -0.34
C ARG A 175 -6.36 -10.89 -1.10
N PHE A 176 -5.29 -10.14 -1.23
CA PHE A 176 -4.04 -10.58 -1.82
C PHE A 176 -3.24 -11.38 -0.78
N ASN A 177 -3.54 -12.65 -0.66
CA ASN A 177 -2.76 -13.58 0.17
C ASN A 177 -1.61 -14.14 -0.67
N LEU A 178 -0.38 -13.94 -0.20
CA LEU A 178 0.79 -14.62 -0.77
C LEU A 178 0.75 -16.10 -0.39
N ARG A 179 1.05 -16.96 -1.34
CA ARG A 179 1.34 -18.38 -1.09
C ARG A 179 2.84 -18.49 -0.80
N ILE A 180 3.19 -18.32 0.46
CA ILE A 180 4.61 -18.36 0.87
C ILE A 180 5.11 -19.78 0.82
N GLU A 181 6.06 -20.01 -0.08
CA GLU A 181 6.79 -21.25 -0.28
C GLU A 181 8.30 -20.99 -0.18
N THR A 182 9.10 -22.05 -0.31
CA THR A 182 10.55 -21.91 -0.41
C THR A 182 10.94 -21.72 -1.88
N VAL A 183 11.49 -20.56 -2.22
CA VAL A 183 11.74 -20.13 -3.60
C VAL A 183 13.23 -20.03 -3.88
N ASP A 184 13.65 -20.56 -5.03
CA ASP A 184 14.93 -20.26 -5.66
C ASP A 184 14.78 -19.05 -6.58
N ILE A 185 15.32 -17.91 -6.17
CA ILE A 185 15.22 -16.67 -6.94
C ILE A 185 15.99 -16.73 -8.25
N ALA A 186 17.07 -17.52 -8.31
CA ALA A 186 17.82 -17.66 -9.56
C ALA A 186 17.00 -18.41 -10.61
N GLU A 187 16.33 -19.50 -10.23
CA GLU A 187 15.46 -20.29 -11.12
C GLU A 187 14.29 -19.44 -11.65
N GLU A 188 13.60 -18.73 -10.75
CA GLU A 188 12.46 -17.87 -11.15
C GLU A 188 12.87 -16.73 -12.07
N LEU A 189 14.03 -16.12 -11.81
CA LEU A 189 14.55 -15.03 -12.63
C LEU A 189 15.02 -15.53 -14.02
N GLU A 190 15.69 -16.66 -14.06
CA GLU A 190 16.12 -17.29 -15.34
C GLU A 190 14.94 -17.68 -16.20
N ASP A 191 13.87 -18.23 -15.60
CA ASP A 191 12.65 -18.58 -16.32
C ASP A 191 11.92 -17.31 -16.85
N ALA A 192 11.89 -16.23 -16.07
CA ALA A 192 11.37 -14.96 -16.54
C ALA A 192 12.19 -14.39 -17.72
N ILE A 193 13.52 -14.41 -17.64
CA ILE A 193 14.42 -13.97 -18.70
C ILE A 193 14.25 -14.83 -19.96
N PHE A 194 14.16 -16.16 -19.80
CA PHE A 194 13.95 -17.08 -20.92
C PHE A 194 12.63 -16.81 -21.64
N THR A 195 11.55 -16.63 -20.87
CA THR A 195 10.21 -16.35 -21.40
C THR A 195 10.17 -15.05 -22.18
N TYR A 196 10.77 -13.98 -21.63
CA TYR A 196 10.77 -12.65 -22.25
C TYR A 196 11.86 -12.46 -23.31
N GLY A 197 12.93 -13.22 -23.23
CA GLY A 197 14.10 -13.06 -24.11
C GLY A 197 13.80 -13.21 -25.61
N LYS A 198 12.83 -14.07 -25.97
CA LYS A 198 12.36 -14.16 -27.36
C LYS A 198 11.67 -12.90 -27.84
N LEU A 199 10.81 -12.33 -27.00
CA LEU A 199 10.06 -11.10 -27.31
C LEU A 199 11.03 -9.91 -27.44
N MET A 200 11.99 -9.81 -26.53
CA MET A 200 13.02 -8.77 -26.51
C MET A 200 13.90 -8.83 -27.76
N LYS A 201 14.36 -10.01 -28.18
CA LYS A 201 15.11 -10.18 -29.44
C LYS A 201 14.33 -9.75 -30.66
N GLN A 202 13.02 -10.04 -30.73
CA GLN A 202 12.14 -9.56 -31.80
C GLN A 202 11.98 -8.04 -31.79
N ALA A 203 12.05 -7.41 -30.62
CA ALA A 203 12.05 -5.96 -30.44
C ALA A 203 13.44 -5.32 -30.69
N GLY A 204 14.47 -6.11 -31.00
CA GLY A 204 15.84 -5.64 -31.20
C GLY A 204 16.57 -5.26 -29.91
N MET A 205 16.19 -5.87 -28.80
CA MET A 205 16.78 -5.69 -27.47
C MET A 205 17.53 -6.94 -27.03
N ASP A 206 18.72 -6.75 -26.46
CA ASP A 206 19.52 -7.81 -25.85
C ASP A 206 19.39 -7.77 -24.32
N VAL A 207 19.29 -8.94 -23.69
CA VAL A 207 19.31 -9.10 -22.24
C VAL A 207 20.62 -9.76 -21.84
N HIS A 208 21.39 -9.08 -21.04
CA HIS A 208 22.59 -9.63 -20.44
C HIS A 208 22.26 -10.00 -18.97
N TYR A 209 22.46 -11.29 -18.64
CA TYR A 209 22.26 -11.79 -17.28
C TYR A 209 23.61 -12.12 -16.66
N ASP A 210 23.88 -11.53 -15.50
CA ASP A 210 25.03 -11.84 -14.65
C ASP A 210 24.57 -12.70 -13.47
N PRO A 211 24.79 -14.03 -13.54
CA PRO A 211 24.38 -14.95 -12.49
C PRO A 211 25.18 -14.73 -11.20
N PRO A 212 24.65 -15.15 -10.05
CA PRO A 212 25.34 -14.98 -8.79
C PRO A 212 26.66 -15.76 -8.75
N ALA A 213 27.73 -15.12 -8.26
CA ALA A 213 29.05 -15.71 -8.16
C ALA A 213 29.11 -16.94 -7.21
N LYS A 214 28.12 -17.11 -6.35
CA LYS A 214 27.92 -18.23 -5.42
C LYS A 214 26.43 -18.58 -5.36
N GLU A 215 26.16 -19.84 -5.10
CA GLU A 215 24.79 -20.33 -4.84
C GLU A 215 24.11 -19.49 -3.76
N LEU A 216 22.91 -19.03 -4.06
CA LEU A 216 22.11 -18.21 -3.14
C LEU A 216 21.24 -19.10 -2.25
N PRO A 217 20.98 -18.67 -1.01
CA PRO A 217 20.04 -19.37 -0.17
C PRO A 217 18.61 -19.21 -0.72
N LEU A 218 17.81 -20.26 -0.55
CA LEU A 218 16.38 -20.22 -0.80
C LEU A 218 15.71 -19.22 0.15
N ILE A 219 14.70 -18.50 -0.36
CA ILE A 219 13.98 -17.52 0.43
C ILE A 219 12.48 -17.86 0.58
N PRO A 220 11.81 -17.40 1.64
CA PRO A 220 10.36 -17.51 1.72
C PRO A 220 9.70 -16.50 0.77
N GLY A 221 8.85 -16.97 -0.13
CA GLY A 221 8.18 -16.12 -1.11
C GLY A 221 7.07 -16.83 -1.87
N ASP A 222 6.37 -16.08 -2.70
CA ASP A 222 5.38 -16.58 -3.65
C ASP A 222 6.02 -16.55 -5.05
N PRO A 223 6.34 -17.75 -5.64
CA PRO A 223 7.08 -17.81 -6.89
C PRO A 223 6.33 -17.14 -8.04
N GLU A 224 5.02 -17.35 -8.16
CA GLU A 224 4.20 -16.75 -9.23
C GLU A 224 4.23 -15.21 -9.15
N ARG A 225 4.16 -14.67 -7.95
CA ARG A 225 4.17 -13.21 -7.74
C ARG A 225 5.56 -12.58 -7.94
N LEU A 226 6.60 -13.27 -7.51
CA LEU A 226 7.98 -12.81 -7.77
C LEU A 226 8.30 -12.85 -9.26
N LYS A 227 7.90 -13.92 -9.96
CA LYS A 227 8.00 -13.99 -11.43
C LYS A 227 7.22 -12.87 -12.11
N GLN A 228 6.02 -12.54 -11.64
CA GLN A 228 5.24 -11.40 -12.14
C GLN A 228 6.01 -10.07 -12.00
N VAL A 229 6.67 -9.85 -10.85
CA VAL A 229 7.54 -8.67 -10.66
C VAL A 229 8.65 -8.64 -11.70
N PHE A 230 9.35 -9.75 -11.90
CA PHE A 230 10.46 -9.81 -12.86
C PHE A 230 9.99 -9.53 -14.29
N LEU A 231 8.87 -10.12 -14.72
CA LEU A 231 8.28 -9.87 -16.03
C LEU A 231 7.88 -8.40 -16.21
N ASN A 232 7.25 -7.80 -15.21
CA ASN A 232 6.87 -6.38 -15.25
C ASN A 232 8.09 -5.44 -15.35
N LEU A 233 9.18 -5.77 -14.66
CA LEU A 233 10.41 -4.97 -14.71
C LEU A 233 11.14 -5.13 -16.05
N LEU A 234 11.14 -6.33 -16.63
CA LEU A 234 11.65 -6.56 -17.97
C LEU A 234 10.83 -5.82 -19.03
N ASP A 235 9.49 -5.82 -18.90
CA ASP A 235 8.60 -5.09 -19.79
C ASP A 235 8.82 -3.57 -19.70
N ASN A 236 8.93 -3.04 -18.50
CA ASN A 236 9.26 -1.62 -18.30
C ASN A 236 10.61 -1.25 -18.92
N ALA A 237 11.63 -2.07 -18.73
CA ALA A 237 12.94 -1.85 -19.33
C ALA A 237 12.89 -1.92 -20.86
N MET A 238 12.05 -2.79 -21.43
CA MET A 238 11.83 -2.87 -22.87
C MET A 238 11.12 -1.63 -23.42
N ILE A 239 10.10 -1.13 -22.71
CA ILE A 239 9.30 0.03 -23.15
C ILE A 239 10.09 1.34 -23.00
N HIS A 240 10.84 1.49 -21.92
CA HIS A 240 11.52 2.73 -21.52
C HIS A 240 13.02 2.73 -21.77
N GLY A 241 13.63 1.56 -21.95
CA GLY A 241 15.06 1.38 -22.25
C GLY A 241 15.52 1.97 -23.58
N GLY A 242 14.57 2.39 -24.41
CA GLY A 242 14.76 3.25 -25.57
C GLY A 242 15.84 2.78 -26.54
N ASP A 243 16.67 3.72 -26.96
CA ASP A 243 17.73 3.50 -27.97
C ASP A 243 18.93 2.68 -27.44
N GLY A 244 18.97 2.39 -26.14
CA GLY A 244 20.06 1.62 -25.51
C GLY A 244 20.09 0.14 -25.91
N LYS A 245 18.97 -0.43 -26.34
CA LYS A 245 18.81 -1.79 -26.88
C LYS A 245 19.41 -2.92 -26.03
N MET A 246 19.67 -2.64 -24.76
CA MET A 246 20.27 -3.58 -23.83
C MET A 246 19.66 -3.44 -22.44
N ILE A 247 19.50 -4.57 -21.77
CA ILE A 247 19.10 -4.64 -20.37
C ILE A 247 20.10 -5.54 -19.65
N ASP A 248 20.71 -5.02 -18.58
CA ASP A 248 21.53 -5.82 -17.66
C ASP A 248 20.67 -6.27 -16.48
N VAL A 249 20.69 -7.56 -16.20
CA VAL A 249 20.07 -8.16 -15.03
C VAL A 249 21.16 -8.83 -14.22
N SER A 250 21.28 -8.48 -12.95
CA SER A 250 22.24 -9.11 -12.05
C SER A 250 21.57 -9.60 -10.78
N LEU A 251 22.09 -10.72 -10.28
CA LEU A 251 21.60 -11.39 -9.08
C LEU A 251 22.75 -11.64 -8.12
N GLY A 252 22.55 -11.31 -6.86
CA GLY A 252 23.57 -11.51 -5.84
C GLY A 252 23.04 -11.43 -4.42
N ARG A 253 23.93 -11.53 -3.45
CA ARG A 253 23.63 -11.38 -2.04
C ARG A 253 24.13 -10.04 -1.52
N ASP A 254 23.27 -9.34 -0.77
CA ASP A 254 23.61 -8.11 -0.06
C ASP A 254 23.20 -8.24 1.42
N GLY A 255 24.17 -8.55 2.26
CA GLY A 255 23.95 -8.79 3.69
C GLY A 255 23.00 -9.96 3.95
N ASN A 256 21.83 -9.67 4.49
CA ASN A 256 20.78 -10.66 4.78
C ASN A 256 19.66 -10.69 3.71
N ASN A 257 19.91 -10.08 2.53
CA ASN A 257 18.96 -10.04 1.43
C ASN A 257 19.56 -10.69 0.18
N VAL A 258 18.67 -11.25 -0.65
CA VAL A 258 18.91 -11.48 -2.06
C VAL A 258 18.67 -10.16 -2.78
N LYS A 259 19.61 -9.72 -3.59
CA LYS A 259 19.56 -8.49 -4.37
C LYS A 259 19.42 -8.81 -5.84
N VAL A 260 18.36 -8.29 -6.48
CA VAL A 260 18.15 -8.38 -7.93
C VAL A 260 18.22 -6.97 -8.49
N VAL A 261 18.94 -6.77 -9.57
CA VAL A 261 19.08 -5.45 -10.23
C VAL A 261 18.69 -5.59 -11.69
N PHE A 262 17.81 -4.72 -12.12
CA PHE A 262 17.44 -4.52 -13.52
C PHE A 262 17.94 -3.14 -13.94
N ARG A 263 18.75 -3.06 -14.98
CA ARG A 263 19.27 -1.81 -15.51
C ARG A 263 18.96 -1.71 -17.00
N ASP A 264 18.29 -0.64 -17.39
CA ASP A 264 18.17 -0.25 -18.78
C ASP A 264 19.17 0.86 -19.14
N TYR A 265 19.35 1.11 -20.44
CA TYR A 265 20.23 2.13 -20.98
C TYR A 265 19.45 3.20 -21.75
N GLY A 266 18.23 3.48 -21.30
CA GLY A 266 17.36 4.52 -21.88
C GLY A 266 17.71 5.93 -21.39
N ASN A 267 16.72 6.81 -21.51
CA ASN A 267 16.89 8.23 -21.12
C ASN A 267 16.85 8.45 -19.61
N GLY A 268 16.58 7.40 -18.81
CA GLY A 268 16.34 7.54 -17.37
C GLY A 268 15.03 8.23 -17.04
N ILE A 269 14.86 8.60 -15.77
CA ILE A 269 13.67 9.23 -15.24
C ILE A 269 14.03 10.65 -14.78
N PRO A 270 13.27 11.69 -15.13
CA PRO A 270 13.50 13.04 -14.61
C PRO A 270 13.52 13.04 -13.08
N GLU A 271 14.46 13.76 -12.46
CA GLU A 271 14.62 13.76 -10.99
C GLU A 271 13.34 14.17 -10.25
N ALA A 272 12.58 15.10 -10.81
CA ALA A 272 11.30 15.53 -10.26
C ALA A 272 10.22 14.40 -10.28
N GLU A 273 10.37 13.41 -11.16
CA GLU A 273 9.42 12.30 -11.33
C GLU A 273 9.79 11.07 -10.48
N LEU A 274 11.07 10.90 -10.13
CA LEU A 274 11.57 9.74 -9.37
C LEU A 274 10.77 9.46 -8.08
N PRO A 275 10.38 10.44 -7.25
CA PRO A 275 9.58 10.19 -6.05
C PRO A 275 8.18 9.62 -6.35
N HIS A 276 7.66 9.89 -7.56
CA HIS A 276 6.28 9.61 -7.94
C HIS A 276 6.11 8.35 -8.80
N VAL A 277 7.20 7.77 -9.33
CA VAL A 277 7.11 6.63 -10.28
C VAL A 277 6.50 5.36 -9.68
N LYS A 278 6.44 5.25 -8.36
CA LYS A 278 5.75 4.18 -7.64
C LYS A 278 4.29 4.52 -7.31
N GLU A 279 3.88 5.77 -7.55
CA GLU A 279 2.51 6.18 -7.30
C GLU A 279 1.57 5.57 -8.34
N LYS A 280 0.38 5.27 -7.89
CA LYS A 280 -0.67 4.63 -8.67
C LYS A 280 -1.15 5.54 -9.78
N PHE A 281 -1.28 4.99 -11.01
CA PHE A 281 -1.71 5.73 -12.21
C PHE A 281 -0.77 6.87 -12.63
N TYR A 282 0.39 6.95 -12.00
CA TYR A 282 1.39 7.94 -12.39
C TYR A 282 2.01 7.54 -13.73
N LYS A 283 1.94 8.46 -14.68
CA LYS A 283 2.57 8.35 -15.98
C LYS A 283 3.45 9.57 -16.14
N GLY A 284 4.73 9.44 -15.96
CA GLY A 284 5.65 10.54 -16.15
C GLY A 284 5.50 11.23 -17.52
N SER A 285 6.36 12.16 -17.82
CA SER A 285 6.38 12.92 -19.08
C SER A 285 6.67 12.05 -20.33
N SER A 286 6.98 10.76 -20.12
CA SER A 286 7.17 9.79 -21.21
C SER A 286 5.91 9.62 -22.06
N LYS A 287 6.03 9.82 -23.37
CA LYS A 287 4.94 9.56 -24.34
C LYS A 287 4.68 8.06 -24.55
N ASN A 288 5.43 7.18 -23.88
CA ASN A 288 5.32 5.75 -24.04
C ASN A 288 4.06 5.20 -23.36
N ARG A 289 3.51 4.15 -23.97
CA ARG A 289 2.25 3.53 -23.54
C ARG A 289 2.48 2.70 -22.26
N GLY A 290 1.75 3.01 -21.22
CA GLY A 290 1.72 2.24 -19.96
C GLY A 290 0.45 2.55 -19.17
N THR A 291 0.08 1.70 -18.22
CA THR A 291 -1.09 1.89 -17.32
C THR A 291 -0.76 2.80 -16.13
N GLY A 292 0.51 2.89 -15.75
CA GLY A 292 0.98 3.53 -14.54
C GLY A 292 0.68 2.70 -13.27
N ILE A 293 0.38 1.41 -13.42
CA ILE A 293 0.07 0.48 -12.31
C ILE A 293 1.22 -0.50 -12.07
N GLY A 294 1.97 -0.88 -13.10
CA GLY A 294 2.96 -1.95 -13.05
C GLY A 294 3.99 -1.79 -11.92
N LEU A 295 4.63 -0.62 -11.80
CA LEU A 295 5.61 -0.37 -10.72
C LEU A 295 4.97 -0.33 -9.33
N ALA A 296 3.74 0.18 -9.20
CA ALA A 296 3.00 0.16 -7.94
C ALA A 296 2.66 -1.26 -7.49
N VAL A 297 2.29 -2.15 -8.42
CA VAL A 297 2.07 -3.58 -8.16
C VAL A 297 3.38 -4.26 -7.75
N CYS A 298 4.49 -3.98 -8.43
CA CYS A 298 5.81 -4.52 -8.06
C CYS A 298 6.19 -4.10 -6.63
N ASP A 299 6.06 -2.83 -6.30
CA ASP A 299 6.40 -2.30 -4.95
C ASP A 299 5.54 -2.96 -3.85
N GLU A 300 4.25 -3.14 -4.09
CA GLU A 300 3.35 -3.81 -3.15
C GLU A 300 3.69 -5.30 -2.97
N ILE A 301 3.95 -6.03 -4.06
CA ILE A 301 4.36 -7.44 -4.00
C ILE A 301 5.65 -7.57 -3.19
N ILE A 302 6.67 -6.77 -3.49
CA ILE A 302 7.96 -6.79 -2.80
C ILE A 302 7.80 -6.41 -1.32
N THR A 303 6.99 -5.39 -1.01
CA THR A 303 6.70 -4.97 0.37
C THR A 303 6.03 -6.11 1.16
N ARG A 304 5.08 -6.83 0.57
CA ARG A 304 4.43 -7.98 1.22
C ARG A 304 5.38 -9.17 1.44
N HIS A 305 6.42 -9.29 0.62
CA HIS A 305 7.54 -10.22 0.86
C HIS A 305 8.53 -9.70 1.91
N LYS A 306 8.19 -8.62 2.64
CA LYS A 306 9.10 -7.96 3.61
C LYS A 306 10.39 -7.44 2.97
N GLY A 307 10.37 -7.28 1.65
CA GLY A 307 11.43 -6.72 0.85
C GLY A 307 11.30 -5.20 0.67
N ARG A 308 12.19 -4.64 -0.16
CA ARG A 308 12.10 -3.25 -0.60
C ARG A 308 12.51 -3.13 -2.06
N MET A 309 11.93 -2.18 -2.77
CA MET A 309 12.26 -1.82 -4.14
C MET A 309 12.79 -0.39 -4.19
N GLU A 310 13.96 -0.20 -4.80
CA GLU A 310 14.58 1.10 -5.04
C GLU A 310 14.63 1.37 -6.54
N ILE A 311 14.32 2.61 -6.93
CA ILE A 311 14.39 3.06 -8.33
C ILE A 311 15.28 4.29 -8.37
N ARG A 312 16.26 4.30 -9.26
CA ARG A 312 17.18 5.43 -9.44
C ARG A 312 17.70 5.49 -10.87
N ASN A 313 18.18 6.64 -11.28
CA ASN A 313 18.95 6.75 -12.50
C ASN A 313 20.31 6.09 -12.32
N ALA A 314 20.78 5.45 -13.37
CA ALA A 314 22.09 4.81 -13.41
C ALA A 314 23.17 5.82 -13.85
N ASP A 315 24.39 5.65 -13.32
CA ASP A 315 25.54 6.40 -13.79
C ASP A 315 25.80 6.08 -15.27
N GLY A 316 25.89 7.11 -16.10
CA GLY A 316 26.02 6.95 -17.55
C GLY A 316 24.71 6.86 -18.33
N GLY A 317 23.56 7.10 -17.67
CA GLY A 317 22.22 7.11 -18.27
C GLY A 317 21.44 5.82 -18.04
N GLY A 318 20.13 5.89 -18.30
CA GLY A 318 19.19 4.81 -18.05
C GLY A 318 18.66 4.76 -16.62
N CYS A 319 17.77 3.82 -16.38
CA CYS A 319 17.15 3.59 -15.07
C CYS A 319 17.64 2.27 -14.47
N MET A 320 17.70 2.22 -13.16
CA MET A 320 18.06 1.05 -12.37
C MET A 320 16.97 0.78 -11.34
N VAL A 321 16.40 -0.42 -11.38
CA VAL A 321 15.46 -0.93 -10.38
C VAL A 321 16.16 -2.00 -9.56
N ILE A 322 16.16 -1.85 -8.25
CA ILE A 322 16.86 -2.74 -7.32
C ILE A 322 15.84 -3.34 -6.36
N LEU A 323 15.79 -4.66 -6.30
CA LEU A 323 14.97 -5.42 -5.37
C LEU A 323 15.84 -6.01 -4.27
N TYR A 324 15.36 -5.92 -3.03
CA TYR A 324 15.96 -6.57 -1.86
C TYR A 324 14.92 -7.48 -1.23
N LEU A 325 15.19 -8.77 -1.23
CA LEU A 325 14.31 -9.81 -0.68
C LEU A 325 14.99 -10.48 0.51
N PRO A 326 14.37 -10.52 1.71
CA PRO A 326 15.02 -11.07 2.90
C PRO A 326 15.17 -12.58 2.80
N ILE A 327 16.36 -13.08 3.21
CA ILE A 327 16.70 -14.52 3.22
C ILE A 327 15.94 -15.27 4.33
N ARG A 328 15.52 -14.57 5.38
CA ARG A 328 14.73 -15.12 6.48
C ARG A 328 13.50 -14.27 6.70
N ALA A 329 12.34 -14.92 6.91
CA ALA A 329 11.17 -14.22 7.40
C ALA A 329 11.50 -13.65 8.81
N SER A 330 11.49 -12.34 8.94
CA SER A 330 11.63 -11.64 10.23
C SER A 330 10.29 -11.59 10.95
#